data_71668f61fbcb38b1bbc50d933e9aa685
#
_entry.id   71668f61fbcb38b1bbc50d933e9aa685
#
_cell.length_a   1.000
_cell.length_b   1.000
_cell.length_c   1.000
_cell.angle_alpha   90.00
_cell.angle_beta   90.00
_cell.angle_gamma   90.00
#
_symmetry.space_group_name_H-M   'P 1'
#
loop_
_entity.id
_entity.type
_entity.pdbx_description
1 polymer ?
#
loop_
_entity_poly.entity_id
_entity_poly.type
_entity_poly.pdbx_seq_one_letter_code
_entity_poly.pdbx_strand_id
1 'polypeptide(L)'
;MIEAYRFGSITVDGETYTGDIKIIEGRVVSDWWRLEGHWLAVADIEDIIEAGPDVLVVGKGDPGLMEVLPETEKRLAELDILLIARPTAEAVKMYNSLLGQRKVAFAAHLTC
;
A
#
# COMPACT_ATOMS: atom_id res chain seq x y z
N MET A 1 12.47 -3.56 -2.84
CA MET A 1 12.55 -2.15 -3.24
C MET A 1 11.72 -1.88 -4.49
N ILE A 2 11.05 -0.74 -4.54
CA ILE A 2 10.27 -0.35 -5.72
C ILE A 2 11.17 0.49 -6.62
N GLU A 3 11.43 0.02 -7.84
CA GLU A 3 12.33 0.69 -8.78
C GLU A 3 11.63 1.76 -9.62
N ALA A 4 10.35 1.54 -9.96
CA ALA A 4 9.64 2.46 -10.82
C ALA A 4 8.14 2.41 -10.58
N TYR A 5 7.50 3.54 -10.75
CA TYR A 5 6.05 3.63 -10.81
C TYR A 5 5.64 4.63 -11.88
N ARG A 6 4.65 4.29 -12.65
CA ARG A 6 3.91 5.23 -13.48
C ARG A 6 2.46 4.77 -13.55
N PHE A 7 1.58 5.63 -13.99
CA PHE A 7 0.16 5.33 -14.06
C PHE A 7 -0.08 3.95 -14.71
N GLY A 8 -0.66 3.03 -13.93
CA GLY A 8 -0.99 1.69 -14.39
C GLY A 8 0.12 0.65 -14.31
N SER A 9 1.31 1.01 -13.79
CA SER A 9 2.44 0.07 -13.77
C SER A 9 3.40 0.35 -12.61
N ILE A 10 3.87 -0.71 -11.97
CA ILE A 10 4.85 -0.61 -10.88
C ILE A 10 5.87 -1.75 -11.01
N THR A 11 7.14 -1.43 -10.76
CA THR A 11 8.22 -2.42 -10.80
C THR A 11 8.79 -2.60 -9.41
N VAL A 12 8.77 -3.85 -8.92
CA VAL A 12 9.26 -4.21 -7.59
C VAL A 12 10.26 -5.35 -7.74
N ASP A 13 11.47 -5.14 -7.24
CA ASP A 13 12.55 -6.14 -7.27
C ASP A 13 12.71 -6.75 -8.67
N GLY A 14 12.66 -5.91 -9.69
CA GLY A 14 12.88 -6.30 -11.08
C GLY A 14 11.66 -6.84 -11.81
N GLU A 15 10.52 -7.03 -11.15
CA GLU A 15 9.29 -7.48 -11.79
C GLU A 15 8.29 -6.34 -11.93
N THR A 16 7.64 -6.27 -13.08
CA THR A 16 6.65 -5.23 -13.37
C THR A 16 5.23 -5.79 -13.26
N TYR A 17 4.39 -5.06 -12.55
CA TYR A 17 2.98 -5.41 -12.31
C TYR A 17 2.10 -4.34 -12.90
N THR A 18 0.98 -4.75 -13.50
CA THR A 18 0.03 -3.82 -14.12
C THR A 18 -1.32 -3.80 -13.39
N GLY A 19 -1.47 -4.59 -12.33
CA GLY A 19 -2.61 -4.53 -11.43
C GLY A 19 -2.16 -4.04 -10.05
N ASP A 20 -3.11 -3.61 -9.25
CA ASP A 20 -2.81 -3.13 -7.90
C ASP A 20 -2.11 -4.20 -7.08
N ILE A 21 -1.26 -3.79 -6.16
CA ILE A 21 -0.42 -4.69 -5.38
C ILE A 21 -0.43 -4.37 -3.89
N LYS A 22 -0.05 -5.38 -3.09
CA LYS A 22 0.41 -5.20 -1.71
C LYS A 22 1.81 -5.77 -1.61
N ILE A 23 2.62 -5.24 -0.70
CA ILE A 23 3.93 -5.82 -0.36
C ILE A 23 3.92 -6.09 1.14
N ILE A 24 4.10 -7.37 1.50
CA ILE A 24 4.05 -7.83 2.89
C ILE A 24 5.32 -8.64 3.15
N GLU A 25 6.13 -8.16 4.09
CA GLU A 25 7.40 -8.81 4.43
C GLU A 25 8.27 -9.04 3.19
N GLY A 26 8.33 -8.04 2.31
CA GLY A 26 9.11 -8.08 1.09
C GLY A 26 8.50 -8.87 -0.05
N ARG A 27 7.35 -9.51 0.14
CA ARG A 27 6.68 -10.30 -0.90
C ARG A 27 5.53 -9.54 -1.52
N VAL A 28 5.44 -9.58 -2.84
CA VAL A 28 4.37 -8.93 -3.58
C VAL A 28 3.14 -9.84 -3.66
N VAL A 29 1.99 -9.26 -3.31
CA VAL A 29 0.68 -9.84 -3.58
C VAL A 29 0.12 -9.07 -4.76
N SER A 30 0.10 -9.71 -5.93
CA SER A 30 -0.34 -9.07 -7.17
C SER A 30 -1.85 -9.22 -7.38
N ASP A 31 -2.37 -8.42 -8.32
CA ASP A 31 -3.79 -8.43 -8.69
C ASP A 31 -4.70 -8.29 -7.46
N TRP A 32 -4.38 -7.28 -6.66
CA TRP A 32 -5.12 -7.00 -5.44
C TRP A 32 -6.42 -6.27 -5.74
N TRP A 33 -7.53 -6.89 -5.37
CA TRP A 33 -8.86 -6.31 -5.54
C TRP A 33 -9.43 -5.89 -4.19
N ARG A 34 -10.02 -4.69 -4.15
CA ARG A 34 -10.72 -4.17 -2.98
C ARG A 34 -12.22 -4.36 -3.18
N LEU A 35 -12.97 -4.38 -2.08
CA LEU A 35 -14.44 -4.44 -2.13
C LEU A 35 -15.01 -3.27 -2.93
N GLU A 36 -14.45 -2.08 -2.73
CA GLU A 36 -14.80 -0.87 -3.47
C GLU A 36 -13.52 -0.26 -4.02
N GLY A 37 -13.47 0.01 -5.32
CA GLY A 37 -12.24 0.43 -6.00
C GLY A 37 -11.55 1.65 -5.38
N HIS A 38 -12.31 2.64 -4.93
CA HIS A 38 -11.75 3.88 -4.37
C HIS A 38 -11.84 3.97 -2.84
N TRP A 39 -12.14 2.86 -2.14
CA TRP A 39 -12.25 2.84 -0.69
C TRP A 39 -11.42 1.70 -0.12
N LEU A 40 -10.57 2.02 0.83
CA LEU A 40 -9.76 1.00 1.50
C LEU A 40 -10.46 0.58 2.79
N ALA A 41 -11.01 -0.63 2.79
CA ALA A 41 -11.67 -1.22 3.94
C ALA A 41 -10.73 -2.13 4.72
N VAL A 42 -11.05 -2.43 5.98
CA VAL A 42 -10.27 -3.36 6.81
C VAL A 42 -10.14 -4.72 6.11
N ALA A 43 -11.23 -5.20 5.51
CA ALA A 43 -11.23 -6.50 4.83
C ALA A 43 -10.22 -6.59 3.69
N ASP A 44 -9.83 -5.45 3.11
CA ASP A 44 -8.88 -5.41 1.99
C ASP A 44 -7.42 -5.61 2.43
N ILE A 45 -7.13 -5.45 3.73
CA ILE A 45 -5.76 -5.47 4.27
C ILE A 45 -5.60 -6.42 5.46
N GLU A 46 -6.45 -7.43 5.58
CA GLU A 46 -6.38 -8.36 6.71
C GLU A 46 -5.05 -9.10 6.78
N ASP A 47 -4.48 -9.47 5.64
CA ASP A 47 -3.16 -10.12 5.58
C ASP A 47 -2.04 -9.18 6.07
N ILE A 48 -2.14 -7.89 5.78
CA ILE A 48 -1.20 -6.89 6.27
C ILE A 48 -1.31 -6.78 7.80
N ILE A 49 -2.54 -6.68 8.31
CA ILE A 49 -2.81 -6.59 9.74
C ILE A 49 -2.24 -7.81 10.46
N GLU A 50 -2.43 -8.99 9.88
CA GLU A 50 -1.94 -10.24 10.44
C GLU A 50 -0.42 -10.28 10.52
N ALA A 51 0.25 -9.70 9.52
CA ALA A 51 1.71 -9.60 9.50
C ALA A 51 2.25 -8.63 10.56
N GLY A 52 1.43 -7.69 11.01
CA GLY A 52 1.77 -6.76 12.10
C GLY A 52 2.93 -5.82 11.79
N PRO A 53 2.90 -5.06 10.68
CA PRO A 53 3.96 -4.10 10.40
C PRO A 53 3.92 -2.92 11.37
N ASP A 54 5.04 -2.19 11.47
CA ASP A 54 5.07 -0.93 12.21
C ASP A 54 4.40 0.19 11.43
N VAL A 55 4.53 0.13 10.11
CA VAL A 55 4.04 1.17 9.20
C VAL A 55 3.36 0.51 8.00
N LEU A 56 2.21 1.06 7.62
CA LEU A 56 1.56 0.74 6.36
C LEU A 56 1.59 1.98 5.48
N VAL A 57 2.23 1.88 4.33
CA VAL A 57 2.24 2.94 3.32
C VAL A 57 1.20 2.61 2.26
N VAL A 58 0.26 3.52 2.05
CA VAL A 58 -0.82 3.34 1.07
C VAL A 58 -0.62 4.31 -0.08
N GLY A 59 -0.60 3.77 -1.30
CA GLY A 59 -0.63 4.53 -2.54
C GLY A 59 -2.07 4.71 -2.99
N LYS A 60 -2.53 5.94 -3.01
CA LYS A 60 -3.93 6.29 -3.29
C LYS A 60 -4.25 6.42 -4.77
N GLY A 61 -3.30 6.15 -5.65
CA GLY A 61 -3.43 6.32 -7.08
C GLY A 61 -2.87 7.67 -7.55
N ASP A 62 -3.18 8.02 -8.78
CA ASP A 62 -2.78 9.28 -9.42
C ASP A 62 -4.00 9.88 -10.12
N PRO A 63 -4.52 11.01 -9.66
CA PRO A 63 -3.99 11.95 -8.66
C PRO A 63 -4.17 11.56 -7.18
N GLY A 64 -4.87 10.47 -6.86
CA GLY A 64 -5.02 10.04 -5.48
C GLY A 64 -6.46 10.02 -5.01
N LEU A 65 -7.32 9.36 -5.79
CA LEU A 65 -8.76 9.30 -5.50
C LEU A 65 -9.16 8.23 -4.49
N MET A 66 -8.29 7.24 -4.24
CA MET A 66 -8.61 6.22 -3.25
C MET A 66 -8.51 6.80 -1.84
N GLU A 67 -9.51 6.57 -1.03
CA GLU A 67 -9.56 7.05 0.34
C GLU A 67 -9.54 5.89 1.33
N VAL A 68 -8.87 6.09 2.45
CA VAL A 68 -8.89 5.12 3.55
C VAL A 68 -10.14 5.38 4.36
N LEU A 69 -10.97 4.36 4.57
CA LEU A 69 -12.18 4.52 5.35
C LEU A 69 -11.86 4.87 6.81
N PRO A 70 -12.70 5.68 7.48
CA PRO A 70 -12.47 6.03 8.89
C PRO A 70 -12.30 4.83 9.81
N GLU A 71 -13.10 3.78 9.64
CA GLU A 71 -12.98 2.55 10.44
C GLU A 71 -11.66 1.82 10.18
N THR A 72 -11.09 1.95 8.97
CA THR A 72 -9.80 1.37 8.65
C THR A 72 -8.68 2.12 9.36
N GLU A 73 -8.75 3.47 9.34
CA GLU A 73 -7.80 4.30 10.07
C GLU A 73 -7.84 3.99 11.57
N LYS A 74 -9.04 3.86 12.11
CA LYS A 74 -9.23 3.55 13.53
C LYS A 74 -8.63 2.20 13.89
N ARG A 75 -8.89 1.18 13.05
CA ARG A 75 -8.37 -0.17 13.29
C ARG A 75 -6.85 -0.20 13.29
N LEU A 76 -6.22 0.48 12.35
CA LEU A 76 -4.76 0.57 12.28
C LEU A 76 -4.19 1.28 13.51
N ALA A 77 -4.83 2.36 13.93
CA ALA A 77 -4.40 3.09 15.15
C ALA A 77 -4.51 2.21 16.39
N GLU A 78 -5.58 1.43 16.52
CA GLU A 78 -5.77 0.50 17.65
C GLU A 78 -4.67 -0.57 17.71
N LEU A 79 -4.10 -0.92 16.55
CA LEU A 79 -3.05 -1.92 16.45
C LEU A 79 -1.64 -1.32 16.46
N ASP A 80 -1.52 -0.01 16.70
CA ASP A 80 -0.27 0.72 16.69
C ASP A 80 0.47 0.62 15.34
N ILE A 81 -0.29 0.54 14.25
CA ILE A 81 0.26 0.58 12.90
C ILE A 81 0.13 2.01 12.37
N LEU A 82 1.28 2.65 12.11
CA LEU A 82 1.29 4.00 11.53
C LEU A 82 0.83 3.93 10.08
N LEU A 83 -0.18 4.72 9.74
CA LEU A 83 -0.68 4.82 8.37
C LEU A 83 -0.09 6.05 7.69
N ILE A 84 0.51 5.84 6.52
CA ILE A 84 0.97 6.91 5.64
C ILE A 84 0.27 6.72 4.31
N ALA A 85 -0.70 7.58 4.01
CA ALA A 85 -1.47 7.50 2.76
C ALA A 85 -1.14 8.72 1.90
N ARG A 86 -0.65 8.47 0.68
CA ARG A 86 -0.21 9.51 -0.26
C ARG A 86 -0.55 9.08 -1.68
N PRO A 87 -0.57 10.00 -2.65
CA PRO A 87 -0.58 9.61 -4.06
C PRO A 87 0.53 8.60 -4.31
N THR A 88 0.31 7.65 -5.20
CA THR A 88 1.19 6.48 -5.33
C THR A 88 2.65 6.84 -5.62
N ALA A 89 2.93 7.88 -6.42
CA ALA A 89 4.31 8.29 -6.68
C ALA A 89 5.05 8.68 -5.39
N GLU A 90 4.37 9.38 -4.48
CA GLU A 90 4.95 9.76 -3.19
C GLU A 90 5.02 8.55 -2.24
N ALA A 91 4.01 7.70 -2.27
CA ALA A 91 3.96 6.50 -1.43
C ALA A 91 5.14 5.57 -1.73
N VAL A 92 5.50 5.43 -3.00
CA VAL A 92 6.67 4.65 -3.43
C VAL A 92 7.95 5.15 -2.76
N LYS A 93 8.15 6.46 -2.76
CA LYS A 93 9.34 7.07 -2.15
C LYS A 93 9.35 6.84 -0.64
N MET A 94 8.19 6.97 0.01
CA MET A 94 8.08 6.74 1.45
C MET A 94 8.40 5.29 1.80
N TYR A 95 7.83 4.34 1.05
CA TYR A 95 8.09 2.93 1.28
C TYR A 95 9.59 2.62 1.17
N ASN A 96 10.22 3.06 0.09
CA ASN A 96 11.64 2.82 -0.12
C ASN A 96 12.51 3.43 0.99
N SER A 97 12.15 4.62 1.47
CA SER A 97 12.91 5.29 2.53
C SER A 97 12.82 4.55 3.87
N LEU A 98 11.76 3.79 4.09
CA LEU A 98 11.55 3.06 5.34
C LEU A 98 12.11 1.64 5.31
N LEU A 99 12.43 1.12 4.14
CA LEU A 99 13.03 -0.21 4.01
C LEU A 99 14.33 -0.30 4.81
N GLY A 100 14.47 -1.38 5.58
CA GLY A 100 15.65 -1.60 6.40
C GLY A 100 15.66 -0.83 7.72
N GLN A 101 14.72 0.10 7.92
CA GLN A 101 14.63 0.90 9.14
C GLN A 101 13.42 0.53 9.98
N ARG A 102 12.33 0.13 9.32
CA ARG A 102 11.08 -0.23 9.96
C ARG A 102 10.50 -1.46 9.29
N LYS A 103 9.64 -2.18 10.01
CA LYS A 103 8.82 -3.23 9.41
C LYS A 103 7.69 -2.54 8.66
N VAL A 104 7.85 -2.39 7.35
CA VAL A 104 6.94 -1.61 6.52
C VAL A 104 6.20 -2.51 5.53
N ALA A 105 4.89 -2.29 5.41
CA ALA A 105 4.05 -2.89 4.39
C ALA A 105 3.58 -1.80 3.42
N PHE A 106 3.17 -2.21 2.24
CA PHE A 106 2.75 -1.31 1.17
C PHE A 106 1.47 -1.84 0.54
N ALA A 107 0.57 -0.94 0.18
CA ALA A 107 -0.63 -1.30 -0.57
C ALA A 107 -0.93 -0.15 -1.52
N ALA A 108 -1.00 -0.44 -2.81
CA ALA A 108 -1.10 0.62 -3.80
C ALA A 108 -2.13 0.38 -4.89
N HIS A 109 -2.88 1.44 -5.16
CA HIS A 109 -3.70 1.61 -6.35
C HIS A 109 -2.80 2.23 -7.41
N LEU A 110 -2.77 1.66 -8.61
CA LEU A 110 -1.84 2.09 -9.67
C LEU A 110 -2.44 3.11 -10.64
N THR A 111 -3.76 3.27 -10.66
CA THR A 111 -4.46 4.21 -11.53
C THR A 111 -5.13 5.30 -10.70
N CYS A 112 -6.21 5.88 -11.16
CA CYS A 112 -6.87 6.95 -10.41
C CYS A 112 -7.70 6.43 -9.26
#